data_c6c812d38ad2f8891d526be9984cf4d0
#
_entry.id   c6c812d38ad2f8891d526be9984cf4d0
#
_cell.length_a   1.000
_cell.length_b   1.000
_cell.length_c   1.000
_cell.angle_alpha   90.00
_cell.angle_beta   90.00
_cell.angle_gamma   90.00
#
_symmetry.space_group_name_H-M   'P 1'
#
loop_
_entity.id
_entity.type
_entity.pdbx_description
1 polymer ?
#
loop_
_entity_poly.entity_id
_entity_poly.type
_entity_poly.pdbx_seq_one_letter_code
_entity_poly.pdbx_strand_id
1 'polypeptide(L)'
;MDLTHILTFNLALAAAIASPGPAFLISVKTTLTGGRRAGLAVGAGLALVAALWTLAALLGLEAIFATFPWAYIAVKTVGALYLLYIAYGMWKGARAPLAPTEIKPARHAFWQGVAIQVMNPKSVLFAAAVLVVIFPPGMSLAQKGFVFANHLAIELIFYSLLAFGMSTSTARNAYLHAKLYLDRVAAVVLSALGLRLLFGK
;
A
#
# COMPACT_ATOMS: atom_id res chain seq x y z
N MET A 1 12.81 11.24 13.83
CA MET A 1 12.70 10.14 12.82
C MET A 1 14.11 9.61 12.59
N ASP A 2 14.30 8.31 12.64
CA ASP A 2 15.57 7.61 12.41
C ASP A 2 15.44 6.53 11.32
N LEU A 3 16.53 5.82 11.02
CA LEU A 3 16.56 4.78 10.00
C LEU A 3 15.58 3.62 10.29
N THR A 4 15.38 3.29 11.57
CA THR A 4 14.48 2.19 11.97
C THR A 4 13.04 2.49 11.57
N HIS A 5 12.58 3.73 11.71
CA HIS A 5 11.25 4.15 11.27
C HIS A 5 11.08 3.96 9.76
N ILE A 6 12.07 4.37 8.96
CA ILE A 6 12.03 4.23 7.50
C ILE A 6 12.06 2.76 7.07
N LEU A 7 12.93 1.95 7.65
CA LEU A 7 13.01 0.52 7.32
C LEU A 7 11.71 -0.21 7.68
N THR A 8 11.14 0.09 8.87
CA THR A 8 9.87 -0.52 9.30
C THR A 8 8.72 -0.09 8.38
N PHE A 9 8.67 1.20 8.01
CA PHE A 9 7.68 1.70 7.07
C PHE A 9 7.81 1.01 5.69
N ASN A 10 9.04 0.91 5.16
CA ASN A 10 9.29 0.30 3.87
C ASN A 10 8.94 -1.19 3.85
N LEU A 11 9.22 -1.91 4.94
CA LEU A 11 8.83 -3.32 5.08
C LEU A 11 7.30 -3.48 5.11
N ALA A 12 6.62 -2.64 5.89
CA ALA A 12 5.15 -2.64 5.96
C ALA A 12 4.53 -2.29 4.60
N LEU A 13 5.07 -1.27 3.93
CA LEU A 13 4.63 -0.84 2.61
C LEU A 13 4.84 -1.95 1.58
N ALA A 14 6.03 -2.56 1.52
CA ALA A 14 6.31 -3.67 0.61
C ALA A 14 5.35 -4.84 0.83
N ALA A 15 5.07 -5.22 2.08
CA ALA A 15 4.09 -6.24 2.41
C ALA A 15 2.68 -5.86 1.94
N ALA A 16 2.28 -4.60 2.14
CA ALA A 16 0.95 -4.13 1.74
C ALA A 16 0.78 -4.10 0.22
N ILE A 17 1.74 -3.55 -0.54
CA ILE A 17 1.63 -3.43 -2.00
C ILE A 17 1.78 -4.78 -2.73
N ALA A 18 2.56 -5.72 -2.18
CA ALA A 18 2.70 -7.06 -2.74
C ALA A 18 1.42 -7.90 -2.62
N SER A 19 0.51 -7.52 -1.72
CA SER A 19 -0.78 -8.19 -1.53
C SER A 19 -1.74 -7.91 -2.69
N PRO A 20 -2.33 -8.92 -3.31
CA PRO A 20 -3.26 -8.79 -4.42
C PRO A 20 -4.57 -8.15 -3.98
N GLY A 21 -4.61 -6.83 -4.00
CA GLY A 21 -5.80 -6.00 -3.86
C GLY A 21 -6.20 -5.33 -5.19
N PRO A 22 -7.23 -4.45 -5.19
CA PRO A 22 -7.71 -3.79 -6.39
C PRO A 22 -6.60 -3.07 -7.19
N ALA A 23 -5.69 -2.36 -6.50
CA ALA A 23 -4.57 -1.65 -7.11
C ALA A 23 -3.60 -2.61 -7.82
N PHE A 24 -3.23 -3.70 -7.16
CA PHE A 24 -2.38 -4.73 -7.74
C PHE A 24 -3.01 -5.37 -8.98
N LEU A 25 -4.28 -5.80 -8.84
CA LEU A 25 -5.02 -6.49 -9.90
C LEU A 25 -5.17 -5.64 -11.15
N ILE A 26 -5.52 -4.36 -11.00
CA ILE A 26 -5.65 -3.46 -12.15
C ILE A 26 -4.30 -3.21 -12.83
N SER A 27 -3.21 -3.08 -12.05
CA SER A 27 -1.86 -2.90 -12.60
C SER A 27 -1.43 -4.10 -13.45
N VAL A 28 -1.57 -5.32 -12.91
CA VAL A 28 -1.28 -6.57 -13.65
C VAL A 28 -2.13 -6.66 -14.92
N LYS A 29 -3.44 -6.46 -14.79
CA LYS A 29 -4.37 -6.61 -15.90
C LYS A 29 -4.13 -5.56 -16.99
N THR A 30 -3.95 -4.30 -16.62
CA THR A 30 -3.65 -3.22 -17.56
C THR A 30 -2.32 -3.47 -18.29
N THR A 31 -1.32 -4.02 -17.59
CA THR A 31 -0.05 -4.40 -18.22
C THR A 31 -0.24 -5.51 -19.25
N LEU A 32 -1.00 -6.56 -18.89
CA LEU A 32 -1.21 -7.72 -19.77
C LEU A 32 -2.02 -7.38 -21.03
N THR A 33 -2.94 -6.42 -20.96
CA THR A 33 -3.83 -6.07 -22.07
C THR A 33 -3.40 -4.84 -22.86
N GLY A 34 -2.85 -3.82 -22.17
CA GLY A 34 -2.42 -2.54 -22.75
C GLY A 34 -0.90 -2.42 -22.92
N GLY A 35 -0.15 -3.46 -22.51
CA GLY A 35 1.30 -3.47 -22.57
C GLY A 35 1.99 -2.64 -21.49
N ARG A 36 3.33 -2.62 -21.53
CA ARG A 36 4.18 -1.98 -20.52
C ARG A 36 3.85 -0.50 -20.29
N ARG A 37 3.60 0.27 -21.36
CA ARG A 37 3.31 1.71 -21.24
C ARG A 37 2.02 1.97 -20.44
N ALA A 38 1.00 1.19 -20.69
CA ALA A 38 -0.26 1.29 -19.94
C ALA A 38 -0.07 0.84 -18.47
N GLY A 39 0.71 -0.21 -18.24
CA GLY A 39 1.10 -0.68 -16.91
C GLY A 39 1.86 0.37 -16.10
N LEU A 40 2.84 1.02 -16.70
CA LEU A 40 3.58 2.14 -16.09
C LEU A 40 2.66 3.32 -15.77
N ALA A 41 1.76 3.67 -16.69
CA ALA A 41 0.84 4.79 -16.49
C ALA A 41 -0.15 4.52 -15.35
N VAL A 42 -0.79 3.34 -15.30
CA VAL A 42 -1.68 2.98 -14.19
C VAL A 42 -0.93 2.91 -12.86
N GLY A 43 0.28 2.34 -12.87
CA GLY A 43 1.16 2.27 -11.69
C GLY A 43 1.53 3.65 -11.16
N ALA A 44 1.84 4.60 -12.03
CA ALA A 44 2.13 5.98 -11.64
C ALA A 44 0.92 6.67 -10.99
N GLY A 45 -0.29 6.44 -11.52
CA GLY A 45 -1.52 6.95 -10.91
C GLY A 45 -1.81 6.35 -9.53
N LEU A 46 -1.60 5.05 -9.38
CA LEU A 46 -1.71 4.34 -8.09
C LEU A 46 -0.71 4.89 -7.08
N ALA A 47 0.57 4.96 -7.44
CA ALA A 47 1.66 5.41 -6.57
C ALA A 47 1.48 6.85 -6.10
N LEU A 48 1.10 7.75 -7.01
CA LEU A 48 0.88 9.16 -6.67
C LEU A 48 -0.19 9.31 -5.58
N VAL A 49 -1.34 8.67 -5.75
CA VAL A 49 -2.45 8.79 -4.80
C VAL A 49 -2.13 8.11 -3.47
N ALA A 50 -1.45 6.97 -3.49
CA ALA A 50 -1.02 6.30 -2.24
C ALA A 50 -0.06 7.19 -1.43
N ALA A 51 0.91 7.80 -2.10
CA ALA A 51 1.83 8.73 -1.44
C ALA A 51 1.11 10.00 -0.95
N LEU A 52 0.11 10.51 -1.68
CA LEU A 52 -0.73 11.62 -1.24
C LEU A 52 -1.58 11.27 -0.01
N TRP A 53 -2.12 10.05 0.09
CA TRP A 53 -2.79 9.59 1.32
C TRP A 53 -1.84 9.56 2.51
N THR A 54 -0.59 9.12 2.31
CA THR A 54 0.45 9.18 3.35
C THR A 54 0.74 10.63 3.76
N LEU A 55 0.92 11.53 2.81
CA LEU A 55 1.15 12.95 3.11
C LEU A 55 -0.05 13.57 3.84
N ALA A 56 -1.26 13.31 3.38
CA ALA A 56 -2.49 13.80 4.02
C ALA A 56 -2.60 13.30 5.47
N ALA A 57 -2.28 12.02 5.71
CA ALA A 57 -2.29 11.47 7.06
C ALA A 57 -1.20 12.11 7.94
N LEU A 58 0.02 12.31 7.43
CA LEU A 58 1.11 12.98 8.16
C LEU A 58 0.81 14.44 8.52
N LEU A 59 0.06 15.14 7.67
CA LEU A 59 -0.32 16.53 7.90
C LEU A 59 -1.59 16.65 8.75
N GLY A 60 -2.57 15.78 8.49
CA GLY A 60 -3.90 15.86 9.09
C GLY A 60 -4.01 15.24 10.48
N LEU A 61 -3.39 14.08 10.70
CA LEU A 61 -3.51 13.38 11.99
C LEU A 61 -2.93 14.17 13.15
N GLU A 62 -1.83 14.88 12.93
CA GLU A 62 -1.21 15.71 13.97
C GLU A 62 -2.15 16.82 14.47
N ALA A 63 -2.81 17.52 13.55
CA ALA A 63 -3.80 18.56 13.89
C ALA A 63 -5.03 17.96 14.60
N ILE A 64 -5.50 16.80 14.13
CA ILE A 64 -6.63 16.10 14.76
C ILE A 64 -6.27 15.66 16.19
N PHE A 65 -5.08 15.12 16.42
CA PHE A 65 -4.67 14.65 17.75
C PHE A 65 -4.40 15.80 18.73
N ALA A 66 -3.92 16.95 18.22
CA ALA A 66 -3.77 18.16 19.04
C ALA A 66 -5.12 18.71 19.51
N THR A 67 -6.14 18.62 18.65
CA THR A 67 -7.50 19.12 18.97
C THR A 67 -8.33 18.10 19.75
N PHE A 68 -8.18 16.82 19.40
CA PHE A 68 -8.94 15.71 19.98
C PHE A 68 -7.99 14.57 20.42
N PRO A 69 -7.41 14.61 21.64
CA PRO A 69 -6.43 13.61 22.09
C PRO A 69 -6.98 12.17 22.08
N TRP A 70 -8.27 11.97 22.29
CA TRP A 70 -8.91 10.65 22.21
C TRP A 70 -8.87 10.06 20.78
N ALA A 71 -8.78 10.92 19.75
CA ALA A 71 -8.72 10.48 18.35
C ALA A 71 -7.46 9.65 18.07
N TYR A 72 -6.35 9.90 18.78
CA TYR A 72 -5.15 9.06 18.69
C TYR A 72 -5.46 7.59 19.04
N ILE A 73 -6.15 7.36 20.17
CA ILE A 73 -6.53 6.02 20.61
C ILE A 73 -7.50 5.38 19.62
N ALA A 74 -8.47 6.14 19.12
CA ALA A 74 -9.42 5.67 18.12
C ALA A 74 -8.73 5.24 16.83
N VAL A 75 -7.86 6.10 16.24
CA VAL A 75 -7.11 5.79 15.01
C VAL A 75 -6.15 4.62 15.24
N LYS A 76 -5.48 4.58 16.39
CA LYS A 76 -4.60 3.47 16.79
C LYS A 76 -5.37 2.15 16.79
N THR A 77 -6.51 2.10 17.47
CA THR A 77 -7.31 0.86 17.63
C THR A 77 -7.93 0.43 16.30
N VAL A 78 -8.62 1.34 15.58
CA VAL A 78 -9.24 1.06 14.29
C VAL A 78 -8.18 0.65 13.26
N GLY A 79 -7.05 1.34 13.22
CA GLY A 79 -5.94 1.03 12.34
C GLY A 79 -5.35 -0.36 12.62
N ALA A 80 -5.16 -0.71 13.88
CA ALA A 80 -4.67 -2.04 14.27
C ALA A 80 -5.63 -3.15 13.87
N LEU A 81 -6.91 -3.00 14.17
CA LEU A 81 -7.94 -3.97 13.77
C LEU A 81 -8.02 -4.10 12.24
N TYR A 82 -7.85 -3.00 11.51
CA TYR A 82 -7.83 -3.02 10.07
C TYR A 82 -6.60 -3.72 9.50
N LEU A 83 -5.40 -3.52 10.07
CA LEU A 83 -4.20 -4.28 9.67
C LEU A 83 -4.39 -5.79 9.88
N LEU A 84 -4.99 -6.19 11.01
CA LEU A 84 -5.31 -7.59 11.28
C LEU A 84 -6.38 -8.14 10.32
N TYR A 85 -7.38 -7.34 9.97
CA TYR A 85 -8.39 -7.69 8.97
C TYR A 85 -7.78 -7.93 7.59
N ILE A 86 -6.89 -7.02 7.12
CA ILE A 86 -6.16 -7.22 5.86
C ILE A 86 -5.31 -8.48 5.94
N ALA A 87 -4.54 -8.66 7.01
CA ALA A 87 -3.68 -9.83 7.20
C ALA A 87 -4.47 -11.14 7.14
N TYR A 88 -5.62 -11.19 7.83
CA TYR A 88 -6.53 -12.34 7.76
C TYR A 88 -7.05 -12.60 6.34
N GLY A 89 -7.47 -11.54 5.64
CA GLY A 89 -7.93 -11.63 4.25
C GLY A 89 -6.85 -12.16 3.30
N MET A 90 -5.60 -11.71 3.47
CA MET A 90 -4.45 -12.19 2.69
C MET A 90 -4.15 -13.65 2.98
N TRP A 91 -4.13 -14.04 4.26
CA TRP A 91 -3.89 -15.42 4.65
C TRP A 91 -4.94 -16.38 4.06
N LYS A 92 -6.21 -16.01 4.19
CA LYS A 92 -7.35 -16.81 3.67
C LYS A 92 -7.38 -16.84 2.13
N GLY A 93 -7.10 -15.70 1.49
CA GLY A 93 -7.11 -15.54 0.03
C GLY A 93 -5.83 -16.01 -0.68
N ALA A 94 -4.79 -16.44 0.05
CA ALA A 94 -3.48 -16.76 -0.51
C ALA A 94 -3.54 -17.84 -1.62
N ARG A 95 -4.48 -18.76 -1.55
CA ARG A 95 -4.72 -19.82 -2.56
C ARG A 95 -5.77 -19.46 -3.60
N ALA A 96 -6.47 -18.35 -3.43
CA ALA A 96 -7.53 -17.96 -4.35
C ALA A 96 -6.94 -17.46 -5.69
N PRO A 97 -7.60 -17.76 -6.82
CA PRO A 97 -7.22 -17.17 -8.11
C PRO A 97 -7.42 -15.65 -8.06
N LEU A 98 -6.70 -14.95 -8.95
CA LEU A 98 -6.86 -13.49 -9.08
C LEU A 98 -8.26 -13.17 -9.60
N ALA A 99 -8.96 -12.27 -8.91
CA ALA A 99 -10.31 -11.86 -9.28
C ALA A 99 -10.34 -11.13 -10.64
N PRO A 100 -11.41 -11.26 -11.42
CA PRO A 100 -11.63 -10.48 -12.63
C PRO A 100 -11.77 -8.99 -12.30
N THR A 101 -11.21 -8.13 -13.15
CA THR A 101 -11.33 -6.66 -13.01
C THR A 101 -11.67 -6.06 -14.38
N GLU A 102 -12.55 -5.07 -14.43
CA GLU A 102 -12.86 -4.36 -15.67
C GLU A 102 -11.67 -3.54 -16.17
N ILE A 103 -11.44 -3.52 -17.50
CA ILE A 103 -10.34 -2.81 -18.12
C ILE A 103 -10.88 -1.67 -18.96
N LYS A 104 -10.34 -0.47 -18.73
CA LYS A 104 -10.55 0.72 -19.58
C LYS A 104 -9.45 0.83 -20.65
N PRO A 105 -9.68 1.58 -21.74
CA PRO A 105 -8.68 1.80 -22.78
C PRO A 105 -7.35 2.33 -22.21
N ALA A 106 -6.23 1.88 -22.77
CA ALA A 106 -4.87 2.19 -22.29
C ALA A 106 -4.56 3.71 -22.16
N ARG A 107 -5.17 4.54 -23.01
CA ARG A 107 -5.02 6.01 -22.99
C ARG A 107 -5.48 6.66 -21.67
N HIS A 108 -6.30 5.99 -20.89
CA HIS A 108 -6.83 6.48 -19.61
C HIS A 108 -6.20 5.76 -18.40
N ALA A 109 -5.17 4.96 -18.62
CA ALA A 109 -4.60 4.09 -17.59
C ALA A 109 -4.15 4.86 -16.34
N PHE A 110 -3.49 6.02 -16.50
CA PHE A 110 -3.09 6.85 -15.37
C PHE A 110 -4.30 7.26 -14.50
N TRP A 111 -5.33 7.81 -15.12
CA TRP A 111 -6.54 8.26 -14.40
C TRP A 111 -7.33 7.09 -13.83
N GLN A 112 -7.25 5.91 -14.45
CA GLN A 112 -7.81 4.68 -13.89
C GLN A 112 -7.07 4.29 -12.60
N GLY A 113 -5.75 4.39 -12.58
CA GLY A 113 -4.94 4.19 -11.38
C GLY A 113 -5.32 5.18 -10.27
N VAL A 114 -5.42 6.47 -10.61
CA VAL A 114 -5.86 7.52 -9.68
C VAL A 114 -7.23 7.19 -9.08
N ALA A 115 -8.24 6.90 -9.92
CA ALA A 115 -9.60 6.64 -9.46
C ALA A 115 -9.67 5.41 -8.53
N ILE A 116 -8.99 4.33 -8.89
CA ILE A 116 -8.98 3.11 -8.08
C ILE A 116 -8.29 3.35 -6.74
N GLN A 117 -7.18 4.09 -6.72
CA GLN A 117 -6.44 4.32 -5.48
C GLN A 117 -7.13 5.33 -4.56
N VAL A 118 -7.81 6.34 -5.09
CA VAL A 118 -8.65 7.25 -4.30
C VAL A 118 -9.75 6.49 -3.57
N MET A 119 -10.38 5.53 -4.25
CA MET A 119 -11.45 4.71 -3.68
C MET A 119 -10.94 3.47 -2.91
N ASN A 120 -9.62 3.28 -2.80
CA ASN A 120 -9.05 2.10 -2.17
C ASN A 120 -8.99 2.25 -0.63
N PRO A 121 -9.91 1.65 0.13
CA PRO A 121 -9.90 1.78 1.58
C PRO A 121 -8.63 1.21 2.21
N LYS A 122 -8.02 0.21 1.56
CA LYS A 122 -6.75 -0.37 2.01
C LYS A 122 -5.64 0.68 2.04
N SER A 123 -5.56 1.57 1.04
CA SER A 123 -4.53 2.61 0.97
C SER A 123 -4.72 3.67 2.05
N VAL A 124 -5.93 4.17 2.20
CA VAL A 124 -6.27 5.21 3.19
C VAL A 124 -6.02 4.73 4.61
N LEU A 125 -6.59 3.57 4.96
CA LEU A 125 -6.49 3.04 6.32
C LEU A 125 -5.09 2.52 6.63
N PHE A 126 -4.36 1.97 5.63
CA PHE A 126 -2.96 1.63 5.78
C PHE A 126 -2.12 2.86 6.10
N ALA A 127 -2.28 3.96 5.34
CA ALA A 127 -1.57 5.21 5.59
C ALA A 127 -1.83 5.71 7.02
N ALA A 128 -3.10 5.79 7.45
CA ALA A 128 -3.45 6.25 8.78
C ALA A 128 -2.88 5.34 9.89
N ALA A 129 -3.07 4.01 9.77
CA ALA A 129 -2.64 3.05 10.78
C ALA A 129 -1.11 2.97 10.92
N VAL A 130 -0.42 2.85 9.79
CA VAL A 130 1.04 2.63 9.76
C VAL A 130 1.78 3.87 10.24
N LEU A 131 1.29 5.07 9.89
CA LEU A 131 1.94 6.31 10.31
C LEU A 131 1.88 6.52 11.84
N VAL A 132 0.74 6.23 12.45
CA VAL A 132 0.58 6.34 13.91
C VAL A 132 1.48 5.35 14.67
N VAL A 133 1.72 4.17 14.06
CA VAL A 133 2.57 3.12 14.69
C VAL A 133 4.05 3.42 14.58
N ILE A 134 4.46 3.92 13.42
CA ILE A 134 5.87 3.91 13.02
C ILE A 134 6.52 5.26 13.26
N PHE A 135 5.83 6.36 13.00
CA PHE A 135 6.45 7.67 13.06
C PHE A 135 6.15 8.42 14.36
N PRO A 136 7.15 9.12 14.93
CA PRO A 136 6.95 9.92 16.13
C PRO A 136 6.11 11.18 15.81
N PRO A 137 5.39 11.73 16.80
CA PRO A 137 4.73 13.03 16.64
C PRO A 137 5.77 14.16 16.48
N GLY A 138 5.34 15.31 15.96
CA GLY A 138 6.19 16.50 15.85
C GLY A 138 7.24 16.43 14.73
N MET A 139 7.01 15.64 13.68
CA MET A 139 7.88 15.59 12.50
C MET A 139 7.92 16.93 11.78
N SER A 140 9.12 17.38 11.40
CA SER A 140 9.29 18.57 10.55
C SER A 140 8.67 18.37 9.17
N LEU A 141 8.35 19.47 8.48
CA LEU A 141 7.81 19.40 7.11
C LEU A 141 8.77 18.69 6.14
N ALA A 142 10.09 18.89 6.33
CA ALA A 142 11.11 18.21 5.55
C ALA A 142 11.07 16.67 5.75
N GLN A 143 10.88 16.21 6.98
CA GLN A 143 10.74 14.78 7.30
C GLN A 143 9.45 14.20 6.69
N LYS A 144 8.33 14.93 6.76
CA LYS A 144 7.06 14.53 6.13
C LYS A 144 7.21 14.45 4.61
N GLY A 145 7.88 15.45 4.00
CA GLY A 145 8.22 15.45 2.57
C GLY A 145 9.11 14.27 2.17
N PHE A 146 10.10 13.92 3.00
CA PHE A 146 10.96 12.75 2.77
C PHE A 146 10.14 11.44 2.78
N VAL A 147 9.25 11.26 3.77
CA VAL A 147 8.41 10.05 3.83
C VAL A 147 7.48 9.96 2.62
N PHE A 148 6.89 11.07 2.19
CA PHE A 148 6.11 11.13 0.95
C PHE A 148 6.94 10.71 -0.28
N ALA A 149 8.12 11.30 -0.46
CA ALA A 149 8.99 11.00 -1.59
C ALA A 149 9.48 9.54 -1.57
N ASN A 150 9.83 9.02 -0.39
CA ASN A 150 10.21 7.62 -0.20
C ASN A 150 9.07 6.67 -0.54
N HIS A 151 7.84 6.95 -0.08
CA HIS A 151 6.65 6.15 -0.43
C HIS A 151 6.42 6.14 -1.95
N LEU A 152 6.40 7.32 -2.56
CA LEU A 152 6.21 7.47 -4.00
C LEU A 152 7.26 6.69 -4.79
N ALA A 153 8.54 6.80 -4.40
CA ALA A 153 9.64 6.11 -5.06
C ALA A 153 9.48 4.57 -4.98
N ILE A 154 9.16 4.04 -3.80
CA ILE A 154 8.98 2.59 -3.62
C ILE A 154 7.82 2.06 -4.44
N GLU A 155 6.67 2.73 -4.44
CA GLU A 155 5.54 2.31 -5.25
C GLU A 155 5.81 2.43 -6.76
N LEU A 156 6.47 3.50 -7.20
CA LEU A 156 6.88 3.64 -8.60
C LEU A 156 7.83 2.52 -9.03
N ILE A 157 8.81 2.19 -8.19
CA ILE A 157 9.72 1.06 -8.44
C ILE A 157 8.92 -0.24 -8.51
N PHE A 158 8.05 -0.48 -7.53
CA PHE A 158 7.24 -1.71 -7.48
C PHE A 158 6.36 -1.88 -8.71
N TYR A 159 5.55 -0.85 -9.07
CA TYR A 159 4.68 -0.94 -10.25
C TYR A 159 5.46 -0.96 -11.57
N SER A 160 6.65 -0.35 -11.61
CA SER A 160 7.53 -0.48 -12.77
C SER A 160 8.04 -1.91 -12.92
N LEU A 161 8.57 -2.51 -11.85
CA LEU A 161 8.99 -3.92 -11.85
C LEU A 161 7.83 -4.85 -12.23
N LEU A 162 6.63 -4.57 -11.71
CA LEU A 162 5.43 -5.30 -12.06
C LEU A 162 5.08 -5.18 -13.56
N ALA A 163 5.12 -3.97 -14.12
CA ALA A 163 4.85 -3.72 -15.53
C ALA A 163 5.87 -4.39 -16.46
N PHE A 164 7.15 -4.39 -16.09
CA PHE A 164 8.19 -5.09 -16.85
C PHE A 164 8.07 -6.61 -16.69
N GLY A 165 7.90 -7.09 -15.47
CA GLY A 165 7.81 -8.51 -15.16
C GLY A 165 6.57 -9.17 -15.78
N MET A 166 5.38 -8.60 -15.58
CA MET A 166 4.14 -9.18 -16.08
C MET A 166 4.00 -9.15 -17.60
N SER A 167 4.89 -8.46 -18.30
CA SER A 167 4.92 -8.48 -19.77
C SER A 167 5.49 -9.78 -20.36
N THR A 168 6.06 -10.65 -19.53
CA THR A 168 6.58 -11.97 -19.94
C THR A 168 5.78 -13.10 -19.29
N SER A 169 5.54 -14.17 -20.05
CA SER A 169 4.84 -15.37 -19.52
C SER A 169 5.57 -16.02 -18.37
N THR A 170 6.91 -16.05 -18.44
CA THR A 170 7.78 -16.64 -17.41
C THR A 170 7.63 -15.91 -16.07
N ALA A 171 7.74 -14.59 -16.06
CA ALA A 171 7.63 -13.81 -14.81
C ALA A 171 6.21 -13.83 -14.25
N ARG A 172 5.19 -13.82 -15.12
CA ARG A 172 3.79 -14.00 -14.70
C ARG A 172 3.59 -15.34 -13.98
N ASN A 173 4.09 -16.42 -14.55
CA ASN A 173 3.95 -17.75 -13.97
C ASN A 173 4.75 -17.85 -12.66
N ALA A 174 5.97 -17.32 -12.61
CA ALA A 174 6.77 -17.26 -11.38
C ALA A 174 6.03 -16.51 -10.25
N TYR A 175 5.41 -15.36 -10.56
CA TYR A 175 4.60 -14.64 -9.58
C TYR A 175 3.40 -15.47 -9.10
N LEU A 176 2.65 -16.12 -10.00
CA LEU A 176 1.49 -16.92 -9.63
C LEU A 176 1.87 -18.09 -8.71
N HIS A 177 3.04 -18.71 -8.93
CA HIS A 177 3.59 -19.73 -8.04
C HIS A 177 4.05 -19.16 -6.69
N ALA A 178 4.67 -17.97 -6.69
CA ALA A 178 5.14 -17.33 -5.48
C ALA A 178 4.01 -16.67 -4.65
N LYS A 179 2.86 -16.40 -5.24
CA LYS A 179 1.74 -15.65 -4.63
C LYS A 179 1.37 -16.18 -3.24
N LEU A 180 1.26 -17.48 -3.07
CA LEU A 180 0.93 -18.12 -1.79
C LEU A 180 1.91 -17.70 -0.68
N TYR A 181 3.20 -17.73 -0.97
CA TYR A 181 4.25 -17.37 0.01
C TYR A 181 4.28 -15.88 0.26
N LEU A 182 4.19 -15.06 -0.80
CA LEU A 182 4.15 -13.60 -0.69
C LEU A 182 2.98 -13.13 0.18
N ASP A 183 1.78 -13.66 -0.07
CA ASP A 183 0.58 -13.32 0.71
C ASP A 183 0.72 -13.73 2.18
N ARG A 184 1.31 -14.88 2.46
CA ARG A 184 1.51 -15.35 3.84
C ARG A 184 2.56 -14.52 4.59
N VAL A 185 3.69 -14.24 3.96
CA VAL A 185 4.74 -13.37 4.56
C VAL A 185 4.16 -11.98 4.85
N ALA A 186 3.46 -11.39 3.89
CA ALA A 186 2.82 -10.11 4.06
C ALA A 186 1.75 -10.13 5.18
N ALA A 187 0.95 -11.20 5.27
CA ALA A 187 -0.02 -11.36 6.35
C ALA A 187 0.66 -11.42 7.72
N VAL A 188 1.78 -12.14 7.85
CA VAL A 188 2.56 -12.19 9.11
C VAL A 188 3.09 -10.81 9.49
N VAL A 189 3.69 -10.08 8.54
CA VAL A 189 4.22 -8.72 8.79
C VAL A 189 3.11 -7.77 9.24
N LEU A 190 1.96 -7.75 8.53
CA LEU A 190 0.84 -6.89 8.88
C LEU A 190 0.18 -7.30 10.20
N SER A 191 0.12 -8.59 10.51
CA SER A 191 -0.36 -9.07 11.82
C SER A 191 0.55 -8.61 12.95
N ALA A 192 1.88 -8.75 12.79
CA ALA A 192 2.84 -8.29 13.80
C ALA A 192 2.72 -6.77 14.05
N LEU A 193 2.56 -5.98 12.99
CA LEU A 193 2.34 -4.53 13.11
C LEU A 193 1.01 -4.21 13.79
N GLY A 194 -0.08 -4.88 13.42
CA GLY A 194 -1.40 -4.70 14.05
C GLY A 194 -1.37 -5.05 15.54
N LEU A 195 -0.75 -6.16 15.91
CA LEU A 195 -0.59 -6.55 17.32
C LEU A 195 0.31 -5.57 18.09
N ARG A 196 1.43 -5.15 17.50
CA ARG A 196 2.29 -4.12 18.10
C ARG A 196 1.51 -2.83 18.34
N LEU A 197 0.60 -2.45 17.44
CA LEU A 197 -0.23 -1.26 17.58
C LEU A 197 -1.25 -1.41 18.70
N LEU A 198 -1.85 -2.58 18.87
CA LEU A 198 -2.83 -2.82 19.93
C LEU A 198 -2.19 -2.86 21.33
N PHE A 199 -1.07 -3.56 21.47
CA PHE A 199 -0.47 -3.92 22.77
C PHE A 199 0.82 -3.15 23.05
N GLY A 200 1.42 -2.48 22.07
CA GLY A 200 2.61 -1.63 22.27
C GLY A 200 2.25 -0.38 23.08
N LYS A 201 3.07 -0.16 24.12
CA LYS A 201 3.00 1.04 24.97
C LYS A 201 3.60 2.24 24.26
#